data_4b5da36a946d09256309bbc9638d148c
#
_entry.id   4b5da36a946d09256309bbc9638d148c
#
_cell.length_a   1.000
_cell.length_b   1.000
_cell.length_c   1.000
_cell.angle_alpha   90.00
_cell.angle_beta   90.00
_cell.angle_gamma   90.00
#
_symmetry.space_group_name_H-M   'P 1'
#
loop_
_entity.id
_entity.type
_entity.pdbx_description
1 polymer ?
#
loop_
_entity_poly.entity_id
_entity_poly.type
_entity_poly.pdbx_seq_one_letter_code
_entity_poly.pdbx_strand_id
1 'polypeptide(L)'
;MYKRQDKNQHIDNHTSIDHAVPNCTSNELFKYVLDDQSVGAFAGLVLVRPDAQHTNSQQTNRNLCATRDARMYTQPQLEIYADDVKCSHGATVGQLDEGALFYMRSRGIAEKEARLLLMFAFVNEVIDTIRLEALKDRLHLLVEKRFRGELNRCQGCAICK
;
A
#
# COMPACT_ATOMS: atom_id res chain seq x y z
N MET A 1 -2.37 2.04 -4.37
CA MET A 1 -2.86 0.64 -4.31
C MET A 1 -2.64 0.09 -2.91
N TYR A 2 -3.62 -0.63 -2.36
CA TYR A 2 -3.56 -1.24 -1.03
C TYR A 2 -3.55 -2.76 -1.12
N LYS A 3 -2.70 -3.40 -0.33
CA LYS A 3 -2.61 -4.86 -0.21
C LYS A 3 -2.50 -5.27 1.25
N ARG A 4 -3.32 -6.21 1.72
CA ARG A 4 -3.18 -6.87 3.01
C ARG A 4 -2.90 -8.35 2.80
N GLN A 5 -1.90 -8.85 3.50
CA GLN A 5 -1.51 -10.25 3.54
C GLN A 5 -1.55 -10.74 4.98
N ASP A 6 -1.98 -11.97 5.17
CA ASP A 6 -2.04 -12.65 6.46
C ASP A 6 -1.58 -14.11 6.33
N LYS A 7 -1.41 -14.80 7.45
CA LYS A 7 -0.90 -16.18 7.51
C LYS A 7 0.47 -16.30 6.81
N ASN A 8 0.65 -17.30 5.96
CA ASN A 8 1.88 -17.56 5.20
C ASN A 8 1.74 -17.10 3.74
N GLN A 9 0.96 -16.05 3.48
CA GLN A 9 0.76 -15.55 2.12
C GLN A 9 2.01 -14.83 1.61
N HIS A 10 2.32 -15.07 0.36
CA HIS A 10 3.34 -14.32 -0.38
C HIS A 10 2.67 -13.48 -1.44
N ILE A 11 3.08 -12.22 -1.56
CA ILE A 11 2.67 -11.35 -2.65
C ILE A 11 3.88 -10.65 -3.23
N ASP A 12 3.95 -10.67 -4.54
CA ASP A 12 4.95 -9.95 -5.31
C ASP A 12 4.26 -9.07 -6.34
N ASN A 13 4.64 -7.80 -6.39
CA ASN A 13 4.09 -6.84 -7.35
C ASN A 13 5.23 -6.12 -8.06
N HIS A 14 5.20 -6.21 -9.38
CA HIS A 14 6.06 -5.43 -10.25
C HIS A 14 5.21 -4.39 -10.97
N THR A 15 5.65 -3.15 -10.96
CA THR A 15 5.02 -2.05 -11.68
C THR A 15 6.04 -1.36 -12.55
N SER A 16 5.59 -0.86 -13.70
CA SER A 16 6.41 -0.06 -14.59
C SER A 16 5.59 1.09 -15.13
N ILE A 17 6.12 2.31 -14.98
CA ILE A 17 5.60 3.52 -15.63
C ILE A 17 6.64 4.00 -16.61
N ASP A 18 6.25 4.17 -17.88
CA ASP A 18 7.10 4.65 -18.95
C ASP A 18 6.60 6.05 -19.40
N HIS A 19 7.37 7.07 -19.10
CA HIS A 19 7.15 8.42 -19.57
C HIS A 19 7.84 8.60 -20.91
N ALA A 20 7.06 8.55 -21.99
CA ALA A 20 7.56 8.54 -23.36
C ALA A 20 7.46 9.90 -24.07
N VAL A 21 6.70 10.85 -23.51
CA VAL A 21 6.45 12.19 -24.09
C VAL A 21 6.67 13.28 -23.04
N PRO A 22 6.93 14.53 -23.45
CA PRO A 22 7.14 15.61 -22.50
C PRO A 22 5.88 16.02 -21.73
N ASN A 23 6.08 16.76 -20.63
CA ASN A 23 5.03 17.30 -19.75
C ASN A 23 4.14 16.23 -19.08
N CYS A 24 4.68 15.07 -18.80
CA CYS A 24 3.98 14.02 -18.11
C CYS A 24 3.97 14.21 -16.58
N THR A 25 2.92 13.72 -15.94
CA THR A 25 2.83 13.68 -14.47
C THR A 25 2.36 12.31 -14.02
N SER A 26 3.03 11.74 -13.02
CA SER A 26 2.57 10.52 -12.35
C SER A 26 2.73 10.62 -10.83
N ASN A 27 1.80 10.04 -10.11
CA ASN A 27 1.85 9.91 -8.66
C ASN A 27 1.39 8.52 -8.26
N GLU A 28 2.33 7.71 -7.77
CA GLU A 28 2.07 6.36 -7.31
C GLU A 28 2.14 6.30 -5.79
N LEU A 29 1.07 5.82 -5.17
CA LEU A 29 1.03 5.51 -3.75
C LEU A 29 0.65 4.04 -3.55
N PHE A 30 1.61 3.26 -3.08
CA PHE A 30 1.42 1.86 -2.69
C PHE A 30 1.51 1.72 -1.18
N LYS A 31 0.54 1.02 -0.59
CA LYS A 31 0.55 0.68 0.82
C LYS A 31 0.29 -0.81 1.02
N TYR A 32 1.14 -1.43 1.82
CA TYR A 32 1.00 -2.83 2.22
C TYR A 32 0.77 -2.93 3.72
N VAL A 33 -0.14 -3.79 4.11
CA VAL A 33 -0.28 -4.26 5.49
C VAL A 33 -0.02 -5.75 5.49
N LEU A 34 1.03 -6.14 6.19
CA LEU A 34 1.50 -7.52 6.32
C LEU A 34 1.27 -7.96 7.75
N ASP A 35 0.65 -9.10 7.92
CA ASP A 35 0.30 -9.67 9.22
C ASP A 35 0.76 -11.14 9.30
N ASP A 36 0.78 -11.71 10.51
CA ASP A 36 1.26 -13.06 10.78
C ASP A 36 2.70 -13.29 10.26
N GLN A 37 2.89 -14.27 9.39
CA GLN A 37 4.16 -14.65 8.76
C GLN A 37 4.18 -14.32 7.26
N SER A 38 3.35 -13.38 6.85
CA SER A 38 3.24 -13.04 5.42
C SER A 38 4.48 -12.31 4.89
N VAL A 39 4.74 -12.49 3.61
CA VAL A 39 5.85 -11.86 2.92
C VAL A 39 5.33 -11.04 1.75
N GLY A 40 5.77 -9.79 1.68
CA GLY A 40 5.51 -8.90 0.55
C GLY A 40 6.78 -8.56 -0.21
N ALA A 41 6.67 -8.45 -1.51
CA ALA A 41 7.68 -7.86 -2.36
C ALA A 41 7.06 -6.79 -3.27
N PHE A 42 7.77 -5.71 -3.48
CA PHE A 42 7.41 -4.63 -4.39
C PHE A 42 8.64 -4.21 -5.18
N ALA A 43 8.54 -4.25 -6.50
CA ALA A 43 9.50 -3.66 -7.42
C ALA A 43 8.75 -2.66 -8.31
N GLY A 44 9.16 -1.39 -8.28
CA GLY A 44 8.52 -0.33 -9.05
C GLY A 44 9.53 0.42 -9.90
N LEU A 45 9.40 0.32 -11.22
CA LEU A 45 10.23 1.07 -12.16
C LEU A 45 9.48 2.30 -12.67
N VAL A 46 10.12 3.45 -12.60
CA VAL A 46 9.73 4.65 -13.35
C VAL A 46 10.82 4.93 -14.38
N LEU A 47 10.47 4.79 -15.64
CA LEU A 47 11.34 5.07 -16.79
C LEU A 47 10.95 6.44 -17.36
N VAL A 48 11.93 7.35 -17.51
CA VAL A 48 11.75 8.64 -18.18
C VAL A 48 12.66 8.69 -19.40
N ARG A 49 12.06 8.66 -20.59
CA ARG A 49 12.80 8.64 -21.87
C ARG A 49 13.47 9.99 -22.16
N PRO A 50 14.48 10.06 -23.03
CA PRO A 50 15.23 11.30 -23.32
C PRO A 50 14.34 12.48 -23.70
N ASP A 51 13.28 12.23 -24.48
CA ASP A 51 12.37 13.27 -24.96
C ASP A 51 11.26 13.64 -23.98
N ALA A 52 11.14 12.93 -22.84
CA ALA A 52 10.11 13.13 -21.83
C ALA A 52 10.47 14.28 -20.86
N GLN A 53 10.89 15.42 -21.42
CA GLN A 53 11.23 16.62 -20.66
C GLN A 53 10.03 17.17 -19.88
N HIS A 54 10.30 17.91 -18.79
CA HIS A 54 9.29 18.47 -17.89
C HIS A 54 8.38 17.43 -17.22
N THR A 55 8.84 16.19 -17.11
CA THR A 55 8.13 15.14 -16.38
C THR A 55 8.23 15.37 -14.87
N ASN A 56 7.09 15.22 -14.18
CA ASN A 56 7.00 15.23 -12.72
C ASN A 56 6.45 13.88 -12.23
N SER A 57 7.31 13.07 -11.62
CA SER A 57 6.97 11.72 -11.18
C SER A 57 7.29 11.51 -9.71
N GLN A 58 6.33 10.98 -8.97
CA GLN A 58 6.52 10.59 -7.58
C GLN A 58 6.05 9.15 -7.37
N GLN A 59 6.91 8.29 -6.85
CA GLN A 59 6.58 6.94 -6.45
C GLN A 59 6.77 6.79 -4.93
N THR A 60 5.72 6.43 -4.22
CA THR A 60 5.75 6.23 -2.77
C THR A 60 5.28 4.83 -2.43
N ASN A 61 6.13 4.07 -1.72
CA ASN A 61 5.79 2.75 -1.18
C ASN A 61 5.91 2.78 0.34
N ARG A 62 4.78 2.63 1.04
CA ARG A 62 4.72 2.59 2.50
C ARG A 62 4.19 1.24 2.95
N ASN A 63 4.89 0.61 3.87
CA ASN A 63 4.62 -0.76 4.28
C ASN A 63 4.52 -0.84 5.80
N LEU A 64 3.48 -1.50 6.28
CA LEU A 64 3.22 -1.74 7.69
C LEU A 64 3.29 -3.25 7.96
N CYS A 65 4.29 -3.67 8.71
CA CYS A 65 4.37 -5.02 9.26
C CYS A 65 3.66 -5.03 10.62
N ALA A 66 2.46 -5.60 10.66
CA ALA A 66 1.65 -5.63 11.88
C ALA A 66 2.18 -6.63 12.91
N THR A 67 2.97 -7.60 12.50
CA THR A 67 3.66 -8.59 13.36
C THR A 67 5.16 -8.57 13.11
N ARG A 68 5.94 -9.15 14.05
CA ARG A 68 7.41 -9.22 13.95
C ARG A 68 7.88 -10.24 12.90
N ASP A 69 7.03 -11.21 12.57
CA ASP A 69 7.36 -12.27 11.61
C ASP A 69 7.01 -11.89 10.16
N ALA A 70 6.17 -10.87 9.97
CA ALA A 70 5.87 -10.32 8.66
C ALA A 70 7.10 -9.63 8.06
N ARG A 71 7.32 -9.80 6.76
CA ARG A 71 8.49 -9.27 6.04
C ARG A 71 8.07 -8.54 4.77
N MET A 72 8.73 -7.41 4.51
CA MET A 72 8.54 -6.66 3.28
C MET A 72 9.90 -6.38 2.61
N TYR A 73 9.97 -6.72 1.34
CA TYR A 73 11.07 -6.36 0.44
C TYR A 73 10.56 -5.30 -0.53
N THR A 74 11.26 -4.17 -0.61
CA THR A 74 10.83 -3.07 -1.47
C THR A 74 12.02 -2.54 -2.27
N GLN A 75 11.84 -2.43 -3.59
CA GLN A 75 12.86 -2.00 -4.53
C GLN A 75 12.25 -1.01 -5.54
N PRO A 76 12.06 0.25 -5.15
CA PRO A 76 11.71 1.29 -6.11
C PRO A 76 12.94 1.65 -6.97
N GLN A 77 12.73 1.87 -8.26
CA GLN A 77 13.77 2.17 -9.24
C GLN A 77 13.38 3.38 -10.09
N LEU A 78 14.38 4.21 -10.41
CA LEU A 78 14.23 5.32 -11.34
C LEU A 78 15.30 5.18 -12.45
N GLU A 79 14.84 5.18 -13.69
CA GLU A 79 15.69 5.27 -14.87
C GLU A 79 15.36 6.56 -15.60
N ILE A 80 16.22 7.57 -15.50
CA ILE A 80 15.96 8.91 -16.01
C ILE A 80 16.99 9.23 -17.08
N TYR A 81 16.51 9.48 -18.29
CA TYR A 81 17.31 9.84 -19.45
C TYR A 81 17.04 11.26 -19.98
N ALA A 82 16.12 12.00 -19.33
CA ALA A 82 15.83 13.42 -19.61
C ALA A 82 16.49 14.34 -18.57
N ASP A 83 16.86 15.55 -18.96
CA ASP A 83 17.64 16.48 -18.13
C ASP A 83 16.75 17.37 -17.25
N ASP A 84 15.62 17.86 -17.78
CA ASP A 84 14.73 18.80 -17.07
C ASP A 84 13.48 18.06 -16.56
N VAL A 85 13.63 17.36 -15.43
CA VAL A 85 12.56 16.58 -14.80
C VAL A 85 12.60 16.69 -13.29
N LYS A 86 11.46 16.38 -12.64
CA LYS A 86 11.31 16.26 -11.18
C LYS A 86 10.81 14.87 -10.86
N CYS A 87 11.72 13.95 -10.57
CA CYS A 87 11.37 12.58 -10.26
C CYS A 87 11.89 12.20 -8.88
N SER A 88 11.05 11.52 -8.13
CA SER A 88 11.40 11.04 -6.79
C SER A 88 10.76 9.69 -6.50
N HIS A 89 11.44 8.91 -5.69
CA HIS A 89 10.87 7.72 -5.10
C HIS A 89 11.15 7.65 -3.60
N GLY A 90 10.33 6.92 -2.86
CA GLY A 90 10.54 6.65 -1.46
C GLY A 90 9.90 5.34 -1.05
N ALA A 91 10.61 4.59 -0.19
CA ALA A 91 10.07 3.38 0.40
C ALA A 91 10.31 3.38 1.91
N THR A 92 9.31 2.94 2.65
CA THR A 92 9.39 2.78 4.10
C THR A 92 8.80 1.43 4.51
N VAL A 93 9.42 0.82 5.50
CA VAL A 93 8.89 -0.37 6.19
C VAL A 93 8.85 -0.03 7.67
N GLY A 94 7.67 -0.07 8.27
CA GLY A 94 7.45 0.24 9.67
C GLY A 94 6.61 -0.81 10.37
N GLN A 95 6.49 -0.66 11.68
CA GLN A 95 5.62 -1.46 12.54
C GLN A 95 4.49 -0.58 13.09
N LEU A 96 3.53 -1.20 13.78
CA LEU A 96 2.50 -0.46 14.50
C LEU A 96 3.15 0.41 15.58
N ASP A 97 2.62 1.63 15.73
CA ASP A 97 3.06 2.55 16.78
C ASP A 97 2.62 2.00 18.14
N GLU A 98 3.60 1.52 18.91
CA GLU A 98 3.38 0.98 20.25
C GLU A 98 2.89 2.04 21.24
N GLY A 99 3.28 3.31 21.07
CA GLY A 99 2.79 4.42 21.89
C GLY A 99 1.32 4.69 21.64
N ALA A 100 0.90 4.74 20.36
CA ALA A 100 -0.50 4.87 19.99
C ALA A 100 -1.33 3.68 20.47
N LEU A 101 -0.78 2.45 20.32
CA LEU A 101 -1.43 1.23 20.81
C LEU A 101 -1.61 1.26 22.33
N PHE A 102 -0.59 1.64 23.08
CA PHE A 102 -0.65 1.80 24.53
C PHE A 102 -1.69 2.84 24.95
N TYR A 103 -1.71 4.01 24.29
CA TYR A 103 -2.67 5.05 24.57
C TYR A 103 -4.13 4.60 24.36
N MET A 104 -4.40 3.91 23.26
CA MET A 104 -5.74 3.38 22.96
C MET A 104 -6.18 2.35 24.00
N ARG A 105 -5.28 1.47 24.42
CA ARG A 105 -5.53 0.47 25.48
C ARG A 105 -5.79 1.13 26.84
N SER A 106 -5.06 2.17 27.18
CA SER A 106 -5.28 2.93 28.42
C SER A 106 -6.64 3.60 28.48
N ARG A 107 -7.29 3.81 27.31
CA ARG A 107 -8.66 4.33 27.17
C ARG A 107 -9.73 3.24 27.13
N GLY A 108 -9.36 1.97 27.38
CA GLY A 108 -10.28 0.85 27.45
C GLY A 108 -10.58 0.18 26.11
N ILE A 109 -9.87 0.55 25.03
CA ILE A 109 -10.00 -0.14 23.75
C ILE A 109 -9.23 -1.46 23.82
N ALA A 110 -9.89 -2.57 23.49
CA ALA A 110 -9.23 -3.87 23.45
C ALA A 110 -8.06 -3.89 22.45
N GLU A 111 -6.97 -4.57 22.76
CA GLU A 111 -5.76 -4.57 21.94
C GLU A 111 -6.03 -4.95 20.48
N LYS A 112 -6.85 -5.98 20.26
CA LYS A 112 -7.24 -6.40 18.91
C LYS A 112 -7.92 -5.28 18.12
N GLU A 113 -8.83 -4.55 18.75
CA GLU A 113 -9.55 -3.45 18.11
C GLU A 113 -8.61 -2.24 17.88
N ALA A 114 -7.73 -1.92 18.84
CA ALA A 114 -6.75 -0.86 18.69
C ALA A 114 -5.79 -1.12 17.50
N ARG A 115 -5.32 -2.36 17.35
CA ARG A 115 -4.50 -2.76 16.19
C ARG A 115 -5.25 -2.61 14.88
N LEU A 116 -6.51 -3.04 14.83
CA LEU A 116 -7.36 -2.90 13.63
C LEU A 116 -7.56 -1.43 13.25
N LEU A 117 -7.83 -0.57 14.22
CA LEU A 117 -8.02 0.86 13.99
C LEU A 117 -6.74 1.53 13.44
N LEU A 118 -5.57 1.19 13.97
CA LEU A 118 -4.29 1.71 13.48
C LEU A 118 -4.00 1.23 12.04
N MET A 119 -4.24 -0.04 11.74
CA MET A 119 -4.09 -0.56 10.38
C MET A 119 -5.07 0.10 9.41
N PHE A 120 -6.31 0.33 9.85
CA PHE A 120 -7.34 1.00 9.06
C PHE A 120 -6.96 2.45 8.75
N ALA A 121 -6.51 3.20 9.77
CA ALA A 121 -6.03 4.57 9.60
C ALA A 121 -4.87 4.66 8.59
N PHE A 122 -3.94 3.70 8.64
CA PHE A 122 -2.84 3.63 7.70
C PHE A 122 -3.31 3.45 6.25
N VAL A 123 -4.36 2.66 6.01
CA VAL A 123 -4.89 2.38 4.66
C VAL A 123 -5.73 3.51 4.12
N ASN A 124 -6.45 4.22 5.01
CA ASN A 124 -7.41 5.26 4.62
C ASN A 124 -6.79 6.34 3.75
N GLU A 125 -5.52 6.69 3.94
CA GLU A 125 -4.84 7.68 3.10
C GLU A 125 -4.94 7.35 1.59
N VAL A 126 -4.95 6.07 1.20
CA VAL A 126 -5.13 5.68 -0.20
C VAL A 126 -6.59 5.82 -0.63
N ILE A 127 -7.52 5.42 0.24
CA ILE A 127 -8.95 5.48 -0.07
C ILE A 127 -9.43 6.93 -0.18
N ASP A 128 -8.90 7.81 0.66
CA ASP A 128 -9.27 9.23 0.72
C ASP A 128 -8.83 10.01 -0.53
N THR A 129 -7.92 9.48 -1.34
CA THR A 129 -7.59 10.08 -2.65
C THR A 129 -8.70 9.93 -3.69
N ILE A 130 -9.68 9.06 -3.44
CA ILE A 130 -10.78 8.78 -4.36
C ILE A 130 -11.82 9.90 -4.25
N ARG A 131 -12.19 10.50 -5.39
CA ARG A 131 -13.14 11.62 -5.45
C ARG A 131 -14.60 11.20 -5.42
N LEU A 132 -14.92 9.95 -5.78
CA LEU A 132 -16.28 9.43 -5.82
C LEU A 132 -16.67 8.85 -4.46
N GLU A 133 -17.51 9.56 -3.71
CA GLU A 133 -17.90 9.20 -2.33
C GLU A 133 -18.50 7.79 -2.23
N ALA A 134 -19.42 7.44 -3.13
CA ALA A 134 -20.03 6.09 -3.13
C ALA A 134 -19.01 4.96 -3.30
N LEU A 135 -17.93 5.20 -4.06
CA LEU A 135 -16.83 4.23 -4.20
C LEU A 135 -15.97 4.21 -2.95
N LYS A 136 -15.68 5.38 -2.38
CA LYS A 136 -14.92 5.53 -1.12
C LYS A 136 -15.61 4.75 0.01
N ASP A 137 -16.89 4.97 0.24
CA ASP A 137 -17.68 4.29 1.27
C ASP A 137 -17.68 2.78 1.09
N ARG A 138 -17.86 2.33 -0.16
CA ARG A 138 -17.80 0.89 -0.47
C ARG A 138 -16.43 0.29 -0.20
N LEU A 139 -15.35 1.00 -0.51
CA LEU A 139 -13.99 0.53 -0.24
C LEU A 139 -13.69 0.51 1.25
N HIS A 140 -14.10 1.51 2.02
CA HIS A 140 -13.99 1.50 3.48
C HIS A 140 -14.67 0.27 4.07
N LEU A 141 -15.91 -0.01 3.66
CA LEU A 141 -16.64 -1.19 4.13
C LEU A 141 -15.94 -2.50 3.76
N LEU A 142 -15.41 -2.62 2.54
CA LEU A 142 -14.69 -3.81 2.10
C LEU A 142 -13.38 -4.03 2.87
N VAL A 143 -12.63 -2.94 3.12
CA VAL A 143 -11.38 -3.00 3.89
C VAL A 143 -11.68 -3.36 5.35
N GLU A 144 -12.71 -2.77 5.95
CA GLU A 144 -13.14 -3.12 7.30
C GLU A 144 -13.49 -4.61 7.42
N LYS A 145 -14.34 -5.12 6.53
CA LYS A 145 -14.69 -6.54 6.49
C LYS A 145 -13.47 -7.43 6.31
N ARG A 146 -12.52 -7.01 5.47
CA ARG A 146 -11.28 -7.75 5.26
C ARG A 146 -10.44 -7.83 6.53
N PHE A 147 -10.28 -6.71 7.23
CA PHE A 147 -9.52 -6.66 8.48
C PHE A 147 -10.18 -7.43 9.62
N ARG A 148 -11.51 -7.44 9.67
CA ARG A 148 -12.27 -8.24 10.65
C ARG A 148 -12.32 -9.74 10.31
N GLY A 149 -11.83 -10.14 9.11
CA GLY A 149 -11.88 -11.53 8.65
C GLY A 149 -13.26 -11.96 8.13
N GLU A 150 -14.16 -11.01 7.89
CA GLU A 150 -15.55 -11.26 7.46
C GLU A 150 -15.70 -11.45 5.94
N LEU A 151 -14.66 -11.12 5.16
CA LEU A 151 -14.64 -11.47 3.74
C LEU A 151 -14.33 -12.97 3.61
N ASN A 152 -15.36 -13.77 3.64
CA ASN A 152 -15.27 -15.17 3.31
C ASN A 152 -14.74 -15.32 1.88
N ARG A 153 -13.83 -16.28 1.68
CA ARG A 153 -13.46 -16.76 0.34
C ARG A 153 -14.75 -17.04 -0.41
N CYS A 154 -14.82 -16.65 -1.68
CA CYS A 154 -15.97 -16.92 -2.56
C CYS A 154 -16.52 -18.33 -2.33
N GLN A 155 -17.62 -18.45 -1.61
CA GLN A 155 -18.38 -19.70 -1.56
C GLN A 155 -19.10 -19.82 -2.90
N GLY A 156 -18.59 -20.68 -3.79
CA GLY A 156 -19.24 -21.01 -5.06
C GLY A 156 -18.58 -20.46 -6.34
N CYS A 157 -17.44 -19.80 -6.27
CA CYS A 157 -16.70 -19.40 -7.47
C CYS A 157 -15.94 -20.60 -8.06
N ALA A 158 -16.29 -21.04 -9.27
CA ALA A 158 -15.61 -22.14 -9.98
C ALA A 158 -14.13 -21.87 -10.32
N ILE A 159 -13.68 -20.61 -10.19
CA ILE A 159 -12.31 -20.17 -10.50
C ILE A 159 -11.39 -20.27 -9.26
N CYS A 160 -11.95 -20.38 -8.05
CA CYS A 160 -11.20 -20.44 -6.79
C CYS A 160 -11.11 -21.86 -6.21
N LYS A 161 -11.31 -22.89 -7.01
CA LYS A 161 -11.09 -24.28 -6.61
C LYS A 161 -9.66 -24.72 -6.89
#